data_438f269542bab852bb65efbc3b1e1b4b
#
_entry.id   438f269542bab852bb65efbc3b1e1b4b
#
_cell.length_a   1.000
_cell.length_b   1.000
_cell.length_c   1.000
_cell.angle_alpha   90.00
_cell.angle_beta   90.00
_cell.angle_gamma   90.00
#
_symmetry.space_group_name_H-M   'P 1'
#
loop_
_entity.id
_entity.type
_entity.pdbx_description
1 polymer ?
#
loop_
_entity_poly.entity_id
_entity_poly.type
_entity_poly.pdbx_seq_one_letter_code
_entity_poly.pdbx_strand_id
1 'polypeptide(L)'
;MITIHDIKLDFSVEDSRFARELYGRWDMFCHTGVEEVMDRVLSRYDSDEEVIRVGRMELDLGVLPEDEFYERFPKALEEKLGDVFYDLIRHREGRDVNIVSLRKDGLQALLYFLLYGGLPADMPEEYRDLRRLLEIVIDREGHELGKALRYYGEKVELRRRLVLQFRDRELEKVVEVTEPSEAVFIKVYTRSLISSWPRLRRPEITLGDYRNVVWEVVWAYLLYDGRGFFSRKQLVRQTITELASRFNLKFFYLLVLLTTGLKKMISGWLILPELSVILAEIRREEAEKMQGDTGKWQKVIEENGAYESADDLRKLLSDPVLCRRLLQPMKEEDIYRLTEVIIPTESRFVISYARRLEQEKEKGMLEGKAGSEFRVL
;
A
#
# COMPACT_ATOMS: atom_id res chain seq x y z
N MET A 1 -19.62 19.37 -1.61
CA MET A 1 -18.12 19.14 -1.66
C MET A 1 -17.62 19.50 -3.05
N ILE A 2 -16.64 20.40 -3.13
CA ILE A 2 -16.08 20.91 -4.38
C ILE A 2 -14.79 20.17 -4.70
N THR A 3 -14.62 19.71 -5.93
CA THR A 3 -13.38 19.07 -6.39
C THR A 3 -12.98 19.66 -7.73
N ILE A 4 -11.78 20.22 -7.81
CA ILE A 4 -11.20 20.76 -9.03
C ILE A 4 -9.97 19.91 -9.36
N HIS A 5 -9.93 19.34 -10.58
CA HIS A 5 -8.86 18.43 -10.96
C HIS A 5 -7.64 19.18 -11.49
N ASP A 6 -7.84 20.28 -12.19
CA ASP A 6 -6.76 21.07 -12.79
C ASP A 6 -7.18 22.52 -12.94
N ILE A 7 -6.28 23.44 -12.65
CA ILE A 7 -6.44 24.88 -12.88
C ILE A 7 -5.25 25.37 -13.69
N LYS A 8 -5.52 25.94 -14.85
CA LYS A 8 -4.52 26.56 -15.69
C LYS A 8 -4.73 28.07 -15.70
N LEU A 9 -3.71 28.80 -15.29
CA LEU A 9 -3.69 30.26 -15.29
C LEU A 9 -2.76 30.73 -16.39
N ASP A 10 -3.29 31.46 -17.39
CA ASP A 10 -2.51 32.05 -18.47
C ASP A 10 -2.48 33.58 -18.29
N PHE A 11 -1.29 34.14 -18.11
CA PHE A 11 -1.06 35.57 -17.99
C PHE A 11 -0.18 36.10 -19.11
N SER A 12 -0.59 37.22 -19.71
CA SER A 12 0.26 38.02 -20.58
C SER A 12 0.64 39.29 -19.82
N VAL A 13 1.91 39.47 -19.52
CA VAL A 13 2.43 40.59 -18.70
C VAL A 13 3.44 41.38 -19.50
N GLU A 14 3.29 42.72 -19.53
CA GLU A 14 4.17 43.62 -20.27
C GLU A 14 5.41 43.98 -19.44
N ASP A 15 5.28 44.22 -18.12
CA ASP A 15 6.41 44.55 -17.25
C ASP A 15 7.08 43.29 -16.65
N SER A 16 8.34 43.15 -16.99
CA SER A 16 9.19 42.04 -16.47
C SER A 16 9.46 42.12 -14.96
N ARG A 17 9.25 43.28 -14.31
CA ARG A 17 9.38 43.45 -12.87
C ARG A 17 8.15 42.86 -12.18
N PHE A 18 6.97 43.19 -12.69
CA PHE A 18 5.72 42.64 -12.20
C PHE A 18 5.67 41.12 -12.38
N ALA A 19 6.12 40.62 -13.54
CA ALA A 19 6.21 39.18 -13.76
C ALA A 19 7.06 38.44 -12.69
N ARG A 20 8.21 39.04 -12.33
CA ARG A 20 9.09 38.47 -11.25
C ARG A 20 8.46 38.57 -9.87
N GLU A 21 7.77 39.66 -9.60
CA GLU A 21 7.05 39.82 -8.33
C GLU A 21 5.92 38.79 -8.18
N LEU A 22 5.12 38.63 -9.24
CA LEU A 22 4.03 37.65 -9.28
C LEU A 22 4.58 36.22 -9.08
N TYR A 23 5.67 35.90 -9.76
CA TYR A 23 6.33 34.60 -9.60
C TYR A 23 6.86 34.38 -8.17
N GLY A 24 7.43 35.41 -7.55
CA GLY A 24 7.94 35.34 -6.18
C GLY A 24 6.85 35.20 -5.11
N ARG A 25 5.60 35.54 -5.44
CA ARG A 25 4.43 35.43 -4.55
C ARG A 25 3.42 34.38 -5.02
N TRP A 26 3.83 33.50 -5.93
CA TRP A 26 2.94 32.59 -6.64
C TRP A 26 2.09 31.74 -5.70
N ASP A 27 2.69 31.10 -4.71
CA ASP A 27 1.98 30.22 -3.78
C ASP A 27 0.92 30.99 -2.97
N MET A 28 1.28 32.20 -2.48
CA MET A 28 0.35 33.06 -1.76
C MET A 28 -0.77 33.53 -2.68
N PHE A 29 -0.45 33.93 -3.91
CA PHE A 29 -1.44 34.34 -4.89
C PHE A 29 -2.41 33.22 -5.25
N CYS A 30 -1.91 32.00 -5.50
CA CYS A 30 -2.77 30.85 -5.75
C CYS A 30 -3.70 30.58 -4.58
N HIS A 31 -3.19 30.63 -3.36
CA HIS A 31 -4.01 30.36 -2.18
C HIS A 31 -5.07 31.44 -1.94
N THR A 32 -4.69 32.70 -1.82
CA THR A 32 -5.60 33.79 -1.46
C THR A 32 -6.37 34.37 -2.63
N GLY A 33 -5.76 34.43 -3.80
CA GLY A 33 -6.34 35.03 -5.01
C GLY A 33 -7.18 34.06 -5.83
N VAL A 34 -6.88 32.76 -5.78
CA VAL A 34 -7.58 31.76 -6.60
C VAL A 34 -8.39 30.80 -5.74
N GLU A 35 -7.73 30.02 -4.87
CA GLU A 35 -8.40 28.94 -4.11
C GLU A 35 -9.51 29.46 -3.19
N GLU A 36 -9.23 30.50 -2.37
CA GLU A 36 -10.22 31.07 -1.48
C GLU A 36 -11.41 31.68 -2.22
N VAL A 37 -11.15 32.30 -3.38
CA VAL A 37 -12.23 32.87 -4.21
C VAL A 37 -13.08 31.78 -4.83
N MET A 38 -12.44 30.76 -5.39
CA MET A 38 -13.15 29.62 -5.97
C MET A 38 -13.98 28.90 -4.91
N ASP A 39 -13.42 28.63 -3.74
CA ASP A 39 -14.15 28.00 -2.64
C ASP A 39 -15.36 28.84 -2.23
N ARG A 40 -15.20 30.14 -2.08
CA ARG A 40 -16.29 31.07 -1.73
C ARG A 40 -17.42 31.11 -2.77
N VAL A 41 -17.06 31.16 -4.06
CA VAL A 41 -18.08 31.22 -5.13
C VAL A 41 -18.78 29.88 -5.28
N LEU A 42 -18.01 28.81 -5.36
CA LEU A 42 -18.53 27.48 -5.63
C LEU A 42 -19.32 26.92 -4.45
N SER A 43 -18.97 27.30 -3.21
CA SER A 43 -19.76 26.93 -2.02
C SER A 43 -21.19 27.45 -2.04
N ARG A 44 -21.47 28.51 -2.80
CA ARG A 44 -22.86 29.01 -2.98
C ARG A 44 -23.72 28.05 -3.80
N TYR A 45 -23.08 27.19 -4.58
CA TYR A 45 -23.72 26.19 -5.45
C TYR A 45 -23.54 24.76 -4.90
N ASP A 46 -22.90 24.61 -3.76
CA ASP A 46 -22.77 23.32 -3.10
C ASP A 46 -24.13 22.87 -2.58
N SER A 47 -24.57 21.73 -3.04
CA SER A 47 -25.89 21.15 -2.71
C SER A 47 -25.67 19.71 -2.23
N ASP A 48 -26.41 19.33 -1.19
CA ASP A 48 -26.45 17.94 -0.74
C ASP A 48 -27.27 17.04 -1.68
N GLU A 49 -27.97 17.63 -2.64
CA GLU A 49 -28.90 16.93 -3.52
C GLU A 49 -28.37 16.76 -4.96
N GLU A 50 -27.52 17.64 -5.44
CA GLU A 50 -27.05 17.67 -6.83
C GLU A 50 -25.53 17.76 -6.92
N VAL A 51 -24.93 17.04 -7.87
CA VAL A 51 -23.54 17.18 -8.30
C VAL A 51 -23.50 17.86 -9.63
N ILE A 52 -22.84 19.00 -9.68
CA ILE A 52 -22.59 19.74 -10.91
C ILE A 52 -21.22 19.29 -11.42
N ARG A 53 -21.20 18.62 -12.59
CA ARG A 53 -19.98 18.22 -13.27
C ARG A 53 -19.74 19.16 -14.45
N VAL A 54 -18.62 19.87 -14.43
CA VAL A 54 -18.18 20.72 -15.51
C VAL A 54 -16.94 20.10 -16.13
N GLY A 55 -16.99 19.76 -17.42
CA GLY A 55 -15.87 19.13 -18.12
C GLY A 55 -14.70 20.10 -18.28
N ARG A 56 -14.95 21.26 -18.86
CA ARG A 56 -13.99 22.35 -19.01
C ARG A 56 -14.67 23.70 -18.91
N MET A 57 -14.05 24.61 -18.18
CA MET A 57 -14.50 25.99 -18.07
C MET A 57 -13.35 26.92 -18.36
N GLU A 58 -13.60 27.92 -19.23
CA GLU A 58 -12.64 28.96 -19.54
C GLU A 58 -13.21 30.28 -19.07
N LEU A 59 -12.40 31.05 -18.36
CA LEU A 59 -12.74 32.36 -17.86
C LEU A 59 -11.77 33.38 -18.45
N ASP A 60 -12.31 34.39 -19.16
CA ASP A 60 -11.52 35.56 -19.58
C ASP A 60 -11.76 36.69 -18.57
N LEU A 61 -10.73 37.01 -17.82
CA LEU A 61 -10.79 38.09 -16.81
C LEU A 61 -10.48 39.47 -17.41
N GLY A 62 -10.19 39.52 -18.70
CA GLY A 62 -9.85 40.77 -19.37
C GLY A 62 -8.47 41.31 -18.97
N VAL A 63 -8.30 42.63 -19.16
CA VAL A 63 -7.06 43.33 -18.82
C VAL A 63 -7.17 43.94 -17.44
N LEU A 64 -6.22 43.59 -16.58
CA LEU A 64 -6.14 44.10 -15.23
C LEU A 64 -4.91 45.01 -15.06
N PRO A 65 -5.04 46.21 -14.45
CA PRO A 65 -3.89 47.08 -14.17
C PRO A 65 -2.91 46.39 -13.22
N GLU A 66 -1.62 46.44 -13.52
CA GLU A 66 -0.57 45.78 -12.74
C GLU A 66 -0.47 46.34 -11.31
N ASP A 67 -0.67 47.62 -11.09
CA ASP A 67 -0.63 48.30 -9.81
C ASP A 67 -1.78 47.92 -8.87
N GLU A 68 -2.91 47.49 -9.41
CA GLU A 68 -4.09 47.06 -8.68
C GLU A 68 -4.36 45.55 -8.81
N PHE A 69 -3.43 44.80 -9.40
CA PHE A 69 -3.64 43.39 -9.79
C PHE A 69 -4.11 42.52 -8.62
N TYR A 70 -3.42 42.55 -7.49
CA TYR A 70 -3.73 41.70 -6.33
C TYR A 70 -5.09 42.01 -5.70
N GLU A 71 -5.62 43.20 -5.88
CA GLU A 71 -6.95 43.59 -5.40
C GLU A 71 -8.05 43.31 -6.40
N ARG A 72 -7.76 43.52 -7.69
CA ARG A 72 -8.75 43.37 -8.76
C ARG A 72 -8.93 41.94 -9.25
N PHE A 73 -7.86 41.17 -9.29
CA PHE A 73 -7.92 39.80 -9.78
C PHE A 73 -8.92 38.95 -8.99
N PRO A 74 -8.92 38.92 -7.66
CA PRO A 74 -9.89 38.15 -6.87
C PRO A 74 -11.35 38.57 -7.15
N LYS A 75 -11.58 39.86 -7.32
CA LYS A 75 -12.93 40.40 -7.59
C LYS A 75 -13.39 40.02 -8.99
N ALA A 76 -12.52 40.17 -9.99
CA ALA A 76 -12.83 39.82 -11.36
C ALA A 76 -13.06 38.30 -11.50
N LEU A 77 -12.27 37.50 -10.81
CA LEU A 77 -12.47 36.07 -10.76
C LEU A 77 -13.81 35.71 -10.10
N GLU A 78 -14.13 36.32 -8.95
CA GLU A 78 -15.42 36.10 -8.26
C GLU A 78 -16.62 36.42 -9.13
N GLU A 79 -16.59 37.58 -9.79
CA GLU A 79 -17.65 38.05 -10.70
C GLU A 79 -17.81 37.12 -11.90
N LYS A 80 -16.73 36.87 -12.64
CA LYS A 80 -16.76 36.04 -13.85
C LYS A 80 -17.09 34.60 -13.57
N LEU A 81 -16.53 34.04 -12.51
CA LEU A 81 -16.84 32.66 -12.08
C LEU A 81 -18.32 32.54 -11.68
N GLY A 82 -18.83 33.51 -10.95
CA GLY A 82 -20.24 33.58 -10.57
C GLY A 82 -21.18 33.68 -11.77
N ASP A 83 -20.87 34.53 -12.72
CA ASP A 83 -21.68 34.72 -13.95
C ASP A 83 -21.70 33.42 -14.79
N VAL A 84 -20.50 32.84 -15.02
CA VAL A 84 -20.40 31.62 -15.83
C VAL A 84 -21.09 30.47 -15.14
N PHE A 85 -20.95 30.32 -13.83
CA PHE A 85 -21.65 29.27 -13.09
C PHE A 85 -23.16 29.46 -13.08
N TYR A 86 -23.63 30.69 -12.90
CA TYR A 86 -25.04 31.02 -12.98
C TYR A 86 -25.63 30.67 -14.36
N ASP A 87 -24.92 31.04 -15.42
CA ASP A 87 -25.33 30.74 -16.81
C ASP A 87 -25.29 29.23 -17.10
N LEU A 88 -24.28 28.51 -16.59
CA LEU A 88 -24.15 27.06 -16.73
C LEU A 88 -25.33 26.31 -16.09
N ILE A 89 -25.76 26.75 -14.91
CA ILE A 89 -26.88 26.14 -14.19
C ILE A 89 -28.22 26.46 -14.87
N ARG A 90 -28.36 27.66 -15.39
CA ARG A 90 -29.60 28.13 -16.00
C ARG A 90 -29.85 27.60 -17.42
N HIS A 91 -28.76 27.44 -18.20
CA HIS A 91 -28.82 27.01 -19.61
C HIS A 91 -28.27 25.58 -19.75
N ARG A 92 -28.98 24.60 -19.22
CA ARG A 92 -28.58 23.19 -19.10
C ARG A 92 -28.38 22.43 -20.41
N GLU A 93 -28.86 22.95 -21.53
CA GLU A 93 -28.82 22.27 -22.84
C GLU A 93 -27.62 22.71 -23.68
N GLY A 94 -26.75 21.78 -24.04
CA GLY A 94 -25.74 21.94 -25.12
C GLY A 94 -24.33 22.31 -24.69
N ARG A 95 -23.95 22.29 -23.41
CA ARG A 95 -22.57 22.52 -22.93
C ARG A 95 -22.07 21.30 -22.15
N ASP A 96 -20.75 21.19 -22.01
CA ASP A 96 -20.06 20.14 -21.22
C ASP A 96 -20.38 20.20 -19.70
N VAL A 97 -21.64 20.44 -19.36
CA VAL A 97 -22.15 20.49 -17.99
C VAL A 97 -23.14 19.36 -17.81
N ASN A 98 -22.83 18.46 -16.90
CA ASN A 98 -23.73 17.40 -16.52
C ASN A 98 -24.13 17.58 -15.04
N ILE A 99 -25.37 17.99 -14.79
CA ILE A 99 -25.92 18.04 -13.44
C ILE A 99 -26.54 16.66 -13.16
N VAL A 100 -25.85 15.92 -12.32
CA VAL A 100 -26.29 14.59 -11.92
C VAL A 100 -26.85 14.69 -10.51
N SER A 101 -28.11 14.29 -10.33
CA SER A 101 -28.64 14.11 -8.99
C SER A 101 -27.79 13.04 -8.27
N LEU A 102 -27.28 13.35 -7.10
CA LEU A 102 -26.60 12.39 -6.22
C LEU A 102 -27.42 11.10 -6.03
N ARG A 103 -28.73 11.24 -6.11
CA ARG A 103 -29.70 10.13 -6.03
C ARG A 103 -29.63 9.13 -7.19
N LYS A 104 -29.02 9.51 -8.33
CA LYS A 104 -28.98 8.67 -9.55
C LYS A 104 -27.59 8.18 -9.93
N ASP A 105 -26.53 8.73 -9.32
CA ASP A 105 -25.17 8.37 -9.65
C ASP A 105 -24.62 7.31 -8.68
N GLY A 106 -24.51 6.08 -9.17
CA GLY A 106 -24.02 4.96 -8.37
C GLY A 106 -22.58 5.16 -7.87
N LEU A 107 -21.71 5.76 -8.69
CA LEU A 107 -20.34 6.04 -8.30
C LEU A 107 -20.26 7.04 -7.14
N GLN A 108 -21.02 8.11 -7.21
CA GLN A 108 -21.06 9.12 -6.14
C GLN A 108 -21.62 8.54 -4.84
N ALA A 109 -22.68 7.72 -4.94
CA ALA A 109 -23.23 7.03 -3.78
C ALA A 109 -22.21 6.11 -3.10
N LEU A 110 -21.49 5.33 -3.91
CA LEU A 110 -20.44 4.45 -3.40
C LEU A 110 -19.29 5.25 -2.76
N LEU A 111 -18.84 6.32 -3.39
CA LEU A 111 -17.79 7.19 -2.85
C LEU A 111 -18.25 7.89 -1.56
N TYR A 112 -19.48 8.38 -1.53
CA TYR A 112 -20.06 8.97 -0.33
C TYR A 112 -20.06 7.96 0.83
N PHE A 113 -20.52 6.73 0.57
CA PHE A 113 -20.43 5.67 1.57
C PHE A 113 -18.99 5.41 2.04
N LEU A 114 -18.05 5.28 1.11
CA LEU A 114 -16.65 5.00 1.46
C LEU A 114 -16.03 6.15 2.26
N LEU A 115 -16.39 7.39 2.00
CA LEU A 115 -15.87 8.56 2.70
C LEU A 115 -16.54 8.83 4.04
N TYR A 116 -17.87 8.66 4.12
CA TYR A 116 -18.67 9.09 5.28
C TYR A 116 -19.33 7.95 6.07
N GLY A 117 -19.43 6.75 5.50
CA GLY A 117 -19.93 5.54 6.19
C GLY A 117 -21.44 5.35 6.16
N GLY A 118 -22.18 6.23 5.50
CA GLY A 118 -23.63 6.12 5.29
C GLY A 118 -23.99 6.27 3.83
N LEU A 119 -25.18 5.81 3.45
CA LEU A 119 -25.78 6.14 2.15
C LEU A 119 -26.75 7.31 2.32
N PRO A 120 -26.90 8.20 1.33
CA PRO A 120 -27.94 9.21 1.33
C PRO A 120 -29.33 8.58 1.51
N ALA A 121 -30.21 9.24 2.28
CA ALA A 121 -31.50 8.67 2.72
C ALA A 121 -32.46 8.32 1.56
N ASP A 122 -32.35 9.03 0.46
CA ASP A 122 -33.22 8.95 -0.71
C ASP A 122 -32.60 8.26 -1.93
N MET A 123 -31.59 7.40 -1.68
CA MET A 123 -31.02 6.56 -2.71
C MET A 123 -32.03 5.58 -3.30
N PRO A 124 -31.94 5.31 -4.61
CA PRO A 124 -32.71 4.25 -5.25
C PRO A 124 -32.55 2.92 -4.51
N GLU A 125 -33.59 2.13 -4.43
CA GLU A 125 -33.60 0.86 -3.71
C GLU A 125 -32.52 -0.11 -4.23
N GLU A 126 -32.23 -0.04 -5.53
CA GLU A 126 -31.13 -0.83 -6.17
C GLU A 126 -29.74 -0.52 -5.65
N TYR A 127 -29.51 0.67 -5.05
CA TYR A 127 -28.22 1.11 -4.52
C TYR A 127 -28.07 0.88 -3.01
N ARG A 128 -29.12 0.41 -2.33
CA ARG A 128 -29.07 0.12 -0.89
C ARG A 128 -28.22 -1.10 -0.55
N ASP A 129 -28.12 -2.06 -1.47
CA ASP A 129 -27.16 -3.15 -1.36
C ASP A 129 -25.80 -2.70 -1.90
N LEU A 130 -24.88 -2.44 -0.99
CA LEU A 130 -23.54 -1.94 -1.30
C LEU A 130 -22.73 -2.86 -2.24
N ARG A 131 -22.96 -4.18 -2.20
CA ARG A 131 -22.29 -5.11 -3.09
C ARG A 131 -22.81 -5.00 -4.51
N ARG A 132 -24.13 -4.92 -4.63
CA ARG A 132 -24.77 -4.69 -5.92
C ARG A 132 -24.42 -3.32 -6.48
N LEU A 133 -24.39 -2.29 -5.63
CA LEU A 133 -23.93 -0.96 -6.01
C LEU A 133 -22.49 -0.98 -6.55
N LEU A 134 -21.57 -1.65 -5.85
CA LEU A 134 -20.20 -1.80 -6.30
C LEU A 134 -20.11 -2.52 -7.67
N GLU A 135 -20.87 -3.59 -7.87
CA GLU A 135 -20.92 -4.31 -9.16
C GLU A 135 -21.41 -3.40 -10.28
N ILE A 136 -22.50 -2.67 -10.07
CA ILE A 136 -23.04 -1.72 -11.04
C ILE A 136 -22.00 -0.65 -11.40
N VAL A 137 -21.31 -0.12 -10.39
CA VAL A 137 -20.28 0.93 -10.59
C VAL A 137 -19.08 0.37 -11.34
N ILE A 138 -18.60 -0.84 -11.01
CA ILE A 138 -17.50 -1.48 -11.72
C ILE A 138 -17.86 -1.69 -13.19
N ASP A 139 -19.05 -2.18 -13.48
CA ASP A 139 -19.49 -2.50 -14.84
C ASP A 139 -19.70 -1.25 -15.70
N ARG A 140 -20.21 -0.17 -15.12
CA ARG A 140 -20.56 1.06 -15.85
C ARG A 140 -19.46 2.10 -15.84
N GLU A 141 -18.76 2.26 -14.73
CA GLU A 141 -17.85 3.37 -14.44
C GLU A 141 -16.55 2.91 -13.78
N GLY A 142 -16.08 1.69 -14.07
CA GLY A 142 -14.92 1.10 -13.39
C GLY A 142 -13.65 1.95 -13.50
N HIS A 143 -13.42 2.59 -14.65
CA HIS A 143 -12.28 3.48 -14.84
C HIS A 143 -12.35 4.71 -13.94
N GLU A 144 -13.52 5.34 -13.84
CA GLU A 144 -13.74 6.50 -12.98
C GLU A 144 -13.67 6.13 -11.50
N LEU A 145 -14.19 4.94 -11.14
CA LEU A 145 -14.00 4.39 -9.79
C LEU A 145 -12.50 4.25 -9.45
N GLY A 146 -11.71 3.69 -10.36
CA GLY A 146 -10.26 3.55 -10.16
C GLY A 146 -9.56 4.90 -9.94
N LYS A 147 -9.92 5.93 -10.73
CA LYS A 147 -9.40 7.29 -10.56
C LYS A 147 -9.82 7.90 -9.21
N ALA A 148 -11.09 7.78 -8.88
CA ALA A 148 -11.62 8.33 -7.64
C ALA A 148 -10.99 7.67 -6.40
N LEU A 149 -10.82 6.35 -6.41
CA LEU A 149 -10.13 5.63 -5.33
C LEU A 149 -8.68 6.08 -5.18
N ARG A 150 -7.96 6.33 -6.27
CA ARG A 150 -6.59 6.88 -6.21
C ARG A 150 -6.59 8.31 -5.68
N TYR A 151 -7.55 9.13 -6.06
CA TYR A 151 -7.66 10.50 -5.60
C TYR A 151 -7.89 10.58 -4.09
N TYR A 152 -8.85 9.81 -3.59
CA TYR A 152 -9.19 9.78 -2.16
C TYR A 152 -8.40 8.76 -1.34
N GLY A 153 -7.47 8.04 -1.96
CA GLY A 153 -6.75 6.90 -1.38
C GLY A 153 -5.90 7.22 -0.15
N GLU A 154 -5.55 8.48 0.09
CA GLU A 154 -4.88 8.95 1.30
C GLU A 154 -5.76 8.78 2.54
N LYS A 155 -7.10 8.87 2.40
CA LYS A 155 -8.03 8.75 3.52
C LYS A 155 -8.10 7.31 4.04
N VAL A 156 -7.66 7.13 5.27
CA VAL A 156 -7.60 5.81 5.94
C VAL A 156 -9.00 5.21 6.06
N GLU A 157 -10.01 6.05 6.36
CA GLU A 157 -11.40 5.66 6.53
C GLU A 157 -11.98 5.03 5.26
N LEU A 158 -11.66 5.59 4.09
CA LEU A 158 -12.07 5.04 2.80
C LEU A 158 -11.53 3.62 2.63
N ARG A 159 -10.21 3.44 2.81
CA ARG A 159 -9.57 2.12 2.66
C ARG A 159 -10.14 1.10 3.65
N ARG A 160 -10.33 1.53 4.91
CA ARG A 160 -10.89 0.67 5.96
C ARG A 160 -12.31 0.23 5.65
N ARG A 161 -13.19 1.15 5.22
CA ARG A 161 -14.57 0.80 4.84
C ARG A 161 -14.61 -0.11 3.62
N LEU A 162 -13.77 0.15 2.61
CA LEU A 162 -13.62 -0.72 1.45
C LEU A 162 -13.33 -2.17 1.89
N VAL A 163 -12.35 -2.36 2.77
CA VAL A 163 -11.94 -3.68 3.24
C VAL A 163 -12.98 -4.36 4.12
N LEU A 164 -13.63 -3.61 5.02
CA LEU A 164 -14.60 -4.18 5.96
C LEU A 164 -15.93 -4.52 5.29
N GLN A 165 -16.35 -3.74 4.29
CA GLN A 165 -17.66 -3.89 3.65
C GLN A 165 -17.66 -4.98 2.58
N PHE A 166 -16.55 -5.15 1.85
CA PHE A 166 -16.50 -6.03 0.69
C PHE A 166 -15.68 -7.30 0.94
N ARG A 167 -16.09 -8.40 0.28
CA ARG A 167 -15.40 -9.69 0.33
C ARG A 167 -14.20 -9.68 -0.62
N ASP A 168 -13.32 -10.68 -0.50
CA ASP A 168 -12.13 -10.80 -1.35
C ASP A 168 -12.45 -10.74 -2.84
N ARG A 169 -13.52 -11.41 -3.29
CA ARG A 169 -13.92 -11.42 -4.70
C ARG A 169 -14.27 -10.02 -5.23
N GLU A 170 -14.97 -9.23 -4.41
CA GLU A 170 -15.34 -7.87 -4.76
C GLU A 170 -14.11 -6.95 -4.75
N LEU A 171 -13.25 -7.08 -3.73
CA LEU A 171 -11.99 -6.34 -3.66
C LEU A 171 -11.05 -6.66 -4.83
N GLU A 172 -11.02 -7.91 -5.28
CA GLU A 172 -10.25 -8.31 -6.46
C GLU A 172 -10.77 -7.66 -7.75
N LYS A 173 -12.09 -7.51 -7.90
CA LYS A 173 -12.67 -6.76 -9.03
C LYS A 173 -12.29 -5.27 -8.97
N VAL A 174 -12.26 -4.68 -7.76
CA VAL A 174 -11.80 -3.30 -7.59
C VAL A 174 -10.31 -3.16 -7.95
N VAL A 175 -9.48 -4.16 -7.64
CA VAL A 175 -8.07 -4.18 -8.08
C VAL A 175 -7.99 -4.19 -9.61
N GLU A 176 -8.84 -4.93 -10.31
CA GLU A 176 -8.87 -5.00 -11.78
C GLU A 176 -9.14 -3.64 -12.44
N VAL A 177 -9.97 -2.81 -11.85
CA VAL A 177 -10.27 -1.46 -12.37
C VAL A 177 -9.27 -0.41 -11.89
N THR A 178 -8.63 -0.63 -10.74
CA THR A 178 -7.66 0.30 -10.18
C THR A 178 -6.27 0.11 -10.78
N GLU A 179 -5.81 -1.14 -10.93
CA GLU A 179 -4.48 -1.49 -11.44
C GLU A 179 -4.55 -2.65 -12.43
N PRO A 180 -5.16 -2.44 -13.64
CA PRO A 180 -5.45 -3.53 -14.58
C PRO A 180 -4.22 -4.34 -15.01
N SER A 181 -3.09 -3.65 -15.24
CA SER A 181 -1.85 -4.28 -15.71
C SER A 181 -1.24 -5.24 -14.69
N GLU A 182 -1.44 -4.98 -13.40
CA GLU A 182 -0.85 -5.73 -12.31
C GLU A 182 -1.86 -6.57 -11.51
N ALA A 183 -3.13 -6.51 -11.89
CA ALA A 183 -4.23 -7.13 -11.16
C ALA A 183 -4.01 -8.62 -10.89
N VAL A 184 -3.50 -9.36 -11.86
CA VAL A 184 -3.22 -10.81 -11.71
C VAL A 184 -2.18 -11.04 -10.61
N PHE A 185 -1.08 -10.29 -10.63
CA PHE A 185 -0.04 -10.39 -9.61
C PHE A 185 -0.57 -10.04 -8.23
N ILE A 186 -1.26 -8.90 -8.10
CA ILE A 186 -1.79 -8.40 -6.83
C ILE A 186 -2.77 -9.41 -6.22
N LYS A 187 -3.71 -9.96 -7.00
CA LYS A 187 -4.69 -10.95 -6.53
C LYS A 187 -4.02 -12.22 -6.02
N VAL A 188 -3.07 -12.78 -6.79
CA VAL A 188 -2.34 -13.99 -6.38
C VAL A 188 -1.50 -13.73 -5.14
N TYR A 189 -0.81 -12.60 -5.08
CA TYR A 189 -0.03 -12.20 -3.93
C TYR A 189 -0.89 -12.06 -2.66
N THR A 190 -2.00 -11.34 -2.73
CA THR A 190 -2.90 -11.11 -1.61
C THR A 190 -3.52 -12.42 -1.10
N ARG A 191 -3.99 -13.29 -2.00
CA ARG A 191 -4.48 -14.62 -1.64
C ARG A 191 -3.42 -15.46 -0.94
N SER A 192 -2.17 -15.39 -1.44
CA SER A 192 -1.04 -16.11 -0.83
C SER A 192 -0.74 -15.62 0.58
N LEU A 193 -0.80 -14.29 0.81
CA LEU A 193 -0.67 -13.70 2.14
C LEU A 193 -1.77 -14.20 3.08
N ILE A 194 -3.04 -14.07 2.70
CA ILE A 194 -4.18 -14.48 3.52
C ILE A 194 -4.11 -15.98 3.86
N SER A 195 -3.74 -16.81 2.88
CA SER A 195 -3.61 -18.27 3.09
C SER A 195 -2.42 -18.66 3.97
N SER A 196 -1.51 -17.73 4.25
CA SER A 196 -0.38 -17.97 5.15
C SER A 196 -0.76 -17.86 6.65
N TRP A 197 -1.92 -17.29 6.97
CA TRP A 197 -2.39 -17.06 8.34
C TRP A 197 -2.26 -18.29 9.28
N PRO A 198 -2.66 -19.52 8.91
CA PRO A 198 -2.56 -20.66 9.83
C PRO A 198 -1.12 -20.96 10.27
N ARG A 199 -0.13 -20.47 9.52
CA ARG A 199 1.30 -20.70 9.83
C ARG A 199 1.88 -19.68 10.78
N LEU A 200 1.18 -18.54 11.00
CA LEU A 200 1.59 -17.54 11.98
C LEU A 200 1.52 -18.05 13.42
N ARG A 201 0.67 -19.08 13.67
CA ARG A 201 0.45 -19.68 15.01
C ARG A 201 0.18 -18.64 16.09
N ARG A 202 -0.59 -17.60 15.75
CA ARG A 202 -1.01 -16.52 16.64
C ARG A 202 -2.51 -16.66 16.91
N PRO A 203 -2.92 -17.39 17.99
CA PRO A 203 -4.33 -17.64 18.27
C PRO A 203 -5.12 -16.38 18.59
N GLU A 204 -4.45 -15.31 19.05
CA GLU A 204 -5.03 -14.01 19.34
C GLU A 204 -5.46 -13.24 18.09
N ILE A 205 -4.94 -13.61 16.90
CA ILE A 205 -5.27 -12.97 15.62
C ILE A 205 -6.28 -13.86 14.90
N THR A 206 -7.49 -13.36 14.69
CA THR A 206 -8.46 -14.09 13.87
C THR A 206 -8.11 -14.02 12.38
N LEU A 207 -8.60 -15.00 11.61
CA LEU A 207 -8.45 -14.95 10.14
C LEU A 207 -9.07 -13.67 9.56
N GLY A 208 -10.20 -13.23 10.13
CA GLY A 208 -10.87 -12.00 9.69
C GLY A 208 -10.01 -10.75 9.91
N ASP A 209 -9.42 -10.62 11.10
CA ASP A 209 -8.54 -9.49 11.41
C ASP A 209 -7.30 -9.51 10.53
N TYR A 210 -6.67 -10.68 10.37
CA TYR A 210 -5.51 -10.81 9.49
C TYR A 210 -5.83 -10.46 8.04
N ARG A 211 -6.93 -10.99 7.50
CA ARG A 211 -7.42 -10.66 6.15
C ARG A 211 -7.63 -9.16 5.98
N ASN A 212 -8.29 -8.51 6.94
CA ASN A 212 -8.55 -7.08 6.88
C ASN A 212 -7.25 -6.26 6.85
N VAL A 213 -6.30 -6.60 7.73
CA VAL A 213 -4.99 -5.93 7.75
C VAL A 213 -4.24 -6.14 6.43
N VAL A 214 -4.23 -7.36 5.88
CA VAL A 214 -3.60 -7.64 4.58
C VAL A 214 -4.18 -6.73 3.48
N TRP A 215 -5.50 -6.66 3.36
CA TRP A 215 -6.14 -5.81 2.37
C TRP A 215 -5.92 -4.32 2.62
N GLU A 216 -5.98 -3.86 3.88
CA GLU A 216 -5.69 -2.46 4.21
C GLU A 216 -4.28 -2.04 3.76
N VAL A 217 -3.28 -2.89 3.99
CA VAL A 217 -1.89 -2.61 3.62
C VAL A 217 -1.72 -2.65 2.09
N VAL A 218 -2.33 -3.62 1.41
CA VAL A 218 -2.31 -3.68 -0.05
C VAL A 218 -2.96 -2.43 -0.65
N TRP A 219 -4.13 -2.01 -0.15
CA TRP A 219 -4.79 -0.80 -0.61
C TRP A 219 -4.02 0.49 -0.27
N ALA A 220 -3.31 0.54 0.86
CA ALA A 220 -2.43 1.67 1.18
C ALA A 220 -1.35 1.83 0.11
N TYR A 221 -0.72 0.73 -0.29
CA TYR A 221 0.28 0.76 -1.37
C TYR A 221 -0.34 1.18 -2.71
N LEU A 222 -1.46 0.56 -3.12
CA LEU A 222 -2.07 0.82 -4.43
C LEU A 222 -2.59 2.25 -4.58
N LEU A 223 -3.13 2.82 -3.51
CA LEU A 223 -3.84 4.10 -3.58
C LEU A 223 -3.00 5.29 -3.11
N TYR A 224 -1.95 5.07 -2.33
CA TYR A 224 -1.15 6.14 -1.75
C TYR A 224 0.35 5.98 -1.98
N ASP A 225 0.97 4.93 -1.46
CA ASP A 225 2.42 4.79 -1.44
C ASP A 225 3.03 4.49 -2.81
N GLY A 226 2.31 3.78 -3.67
CA GLY A 226 2.72 3.41 -5.03
C GLY A 226 2.40 4.44 -6.11
N ARG A 227 2.01 5.67 -5.75
CA ARG A 227 1.69 6.73 -6.71
C ARG A 227 2.90 7.05 -7.59
N GLY A 228 2.69 6.97 -8.89
CA GLY A 228 3.66 7.33 -9.92
C GLY A 228 4.33 6.13 -10.61
N PHE A 229 4.80 5.13 -9.89
CA PHE A 229 5.40 3.94 -10.48
C PHE A 229 5.14 2.70 -9.64
N PHE A 230 4.34 1.77 -10.19
CA PHE A 230 4.08 0.49 -9.53
C PHE A 230 5.31 -0.42 -9.59
N SER A 231 5.71 -0.97 -8.46
CA SER A 231 6.78 -1.95 -8.36
C SER A 231 6.33 -3.16 -7.55
N ARG A 232 6.28 -4.34 -8.18
CA ARG A 232 5.94 -5.61 -7.52
C ARG A 232 6.80 -5.89 -6.30
N LYS A 233 8.11 -5.64 -6.41
CA LYS A 233 9.07 -5.83 -5.32
C LYS A 233 8.82 -4.87 -4.16
N GLN A 234 8.51 -3.62 -4.46
CA GLN A 234 8.20 -2.62 -3.44
C GLN A 234 6.87 -2.92 -2.75
N LEU A 235 5.83 -3.32 -3.49
CA LEU A 235 4.56 -3.80 -2.92
C LEU A 235 4.82 -4.94 -1.93
N VAL A 236 5.56 -5.97 -2.33
CA VAL A 236 5.85 -7.13 -1.49
C VAL A 236 6.64 -6.73 -0.24
N ARG A 237 7.68 -5.91 -0.39
CA ARG A 237 8.51 -5.45 0.73
C ARG A 237 7.69 -4.62 1.72
N GLN A 238 6.95 -3.64 1.24
CA GLN A 238 6.18 -2.73 2.09
C GLN A 238 5.06 -3.45 2.82
N THR A 239 4.32 -4.31 2.13
CA THR A 239 3.25 -5.08 2.79
C THR A 239 3.78 -6.01 3.86
N ILE A 240 4.93 -6.68 3.65
CA ILE A 240 5.56 -7.51 4.70
C ILE A 240 6.03 -6.64 5.87
N THR A 241 6.61 -5.47 5.61
CA THR A 241 7.06 -4.53 6.65
C THR A 241 5.89 -4.07 7.52
N GLU A 242 4.79 -3.64 6.89
CA GLU A 242 3.59 -3.18 7.59
C GLU A 242 2.92 -4.32 8.39
N LEU A 243 2.80 -5.51 7.81
CA LEU A 243 2.26 -6.67 8.52
C LEU A 243 3.14 -7.05 9.71
N ALA A 244 4.45 -7.04 9.54
CA ALA A 244 5.39 -7.32 10.62
C ALA A 244 5.23 -6.31 11.75
N SER A 245 5.12 -5.01 11.42
CA SER A 245 4.88 -3.95 12.41
C SER A 245 3.56 -4.11 13.14
N ARG A 246 2.45 -4.30 12.41
CA ARG A 246 1.10 -4.39 13.00
C ARG A 246 0.88 -5.61 13.89
N PHE A 247 1.53 -6.71 13.58
CA PHE A 247 1.42 -7.94 14.36
C PHE A 247 2.60 -8.16 15.34
N ASN A 248 3.44 -7.15 15.50
CA ASN A 248 4.65 -7.22 16.33
C ASN A 248 5.51 -8.46 16.00
N LEU A 249 5.71 -8.67 14.69
CA LEU A 249 6.53 -9.76 14.14
C LEU A 249 7.83 -9.18 13.58
N LYS A 250 8.88 -9.99 13.53
CA LYS A 250 10.08 -9.58 12.81
C LYS A 250 9.87 -9.73 11.30
N PHE A 251 10.28 -8.73 10.53
CA PHE A 251 10.19 -8.72 9.08
C PHE A 251 10.74 -10.01 8.46
N PHE A 252 11.94 -10.39 8.89
CA PHE A 252 12.61 -11.58 8.37
C PHE A 252 11.86 -12.89 8.69
N TYR A 253 11.27 -13.00 9.89
CA TYR A 253 10.44 -14.13 10.26
C TYR A 253 9.23 -14.28 9.34
N LEU A 254 8.49 -13.19 9.12
CA LEU A 254 7.34 -13.19 8.22
C LEU A 254 7.74 -13.52 6.78
N LEU A 255 8.86 -12.99 6.31
CA LEU A 255 9.42 -13.26 4.99
C LEU A 255 9.75 -14.76 4.79
N VAL A 256 10.36 -15.40 5.79
CA VAL A 256 10.65 -16.84 5.78
C VAL A 256 9.37 -17.67 5.81
N LEU A 257 8.40 -17.30 6.66
CA LEU A 257 7.10 -17.98 6.71
C LEU A 257 6.38 -17.95 5.36
N LEU A 258 6.36 -16.79 4.70
CA LEU A 258 5.77 -16.64 3.38
C LEU A 258 6.51 -17.48 2.34
N THR A 259 7.82 -17.42 2.30
CA THR A 259 8.64 -18.18 1.35
C THR A 259 8.45 -19.70 1.50
N THR A 260 8.44 -20.18 2.74
CA THR A 260 8.23 -21.62 3.05
C THR A 260 6.78 -22.04 2.80
N GLY A 261 5.85 -21.16 3.10
CA GLY A 261 4.44 -21.35 2.82
C GLY A 261 4.15 -21.55 1.35
N LEU A 262 4.72 -20.68 0.54
CA LEU A 262 4.60 -20.72 -0.91
C LEU A 262 5.16 -22.03 -1.49
N LYS A 263 6.33 -22.48 -1.04
CA LYS A 263 6.92 -23.77 -1.50
C LYS A 263 5.99 -24.96 -1.26
N LYS A 264 5.21 -24.96 -0.18
CA LYS A 264 4.23 -26.02 0.10
C LYS A 264 2.94 -25.91 -0.70
N MET A 265 2.61 -24.72 -1.19
CA MET A 265 1.45 -24.46 -2.07
C MET A 265 1.75 -24.75 -3.54
N ILE A 266 3.01 -24.94 -3.91
CA ILE A 266 3.44 -25.25 -5.30
C ILE A 266 2.84 -26.56 -5.85
N SER A 267 2.42 -27.49 -4.98
CA SER A 267 1.69 -28.70 -5.43
C SER A 267 0.27 -28.44 -5.92
N GLY A 268 -0.21 -27.21 -5.88
CA GLY A 268 -1.54 -26.76 -6.32
C GLY A 268 -1.54 -25.40 -7.00
N TRP A 269 -1.28 -25.34 -8.26
CA TRP A 269 -1.78 -24.43 -9.32
C TRP A 269 -1.54 -22.91 -9.31
N LEU A 270 -1.03 -22.18 -8.31
CA LEU A 270 -1.22 -20.70 -8.33
C LEU A 270 -0.07 -19.82 -7.83
N ILE A 271 1.19 -20.22 -7.96
CA ILE A 271 2.27 -19.28 -7.63
C ILE A 271 2.93 -18.80 -8.91
N LEU A 272 2.82 -17.50 -9.15
CA LEU A 272 3.60 -16.86 -10.18
C LEU A 272 5.09 -17.09 -9.87
N PRO A 273 5.88 -17.65 -10.80
CA PRO A 273 7.33 -17.83 -10.62
C PRO A 273 8.01 -16.55 -10.16
N GLU A 274 7.52 -15.41 -10.62
CA GLU A 274 7.98 -14.07 -10.28
C GLU A 274 7.89 -13.74 -8.79
N LEU A 275 6.80 -14.13 -8.10
CA LEU A 275 6.68 -13.89 -6.65
C LEU A 275 7.77 -14.63 -5.87
N SER A 276 8.09 -15.86 -6.28
CA SER A 276 9.17 -16.64 -5.68
C SER A 276 10.53 -15.97 -5.88
N VAL A 277 10.79 -15.41 -7.06
CA VAL A 277 12.02 -14.66 -7.37
C VAL A 277 12.09 -13.40 -6.52
N ILE A 278 11.01 -12.61 -6.46
CA ILE A 278 10.96 -11.38 -5.66
C ILE A 278 11.23 -11.67 -4.17
N LEU A 279 10.58 -12.69 -3.61
CA LEU A 279 10.80 -13.06 -2.21
C LEU A 279 12.24 -13.54 -1.95
N ALA A 280 12.82 -14.29 -2.89
CA ALA A 280 14.22 -14.72 -2.79
C ALA A 280 15.19 -13.52 -2.87
N GLU A 281 14.94 -12.55 -3.73
CA GLU A 281 15.73 -11.32 -3.82
C GLU A 281 15.64 -10.50 -2.53
N ILE A 282 14.42 -10.24 -2.03
CA ILE A 282 14.23 -9.49 -0.78
C ILE A 282 14.97 -10.20 0.36
N ARG A 283 14.89 -11.53 0.42
CA ARG A 283 15.58 -12.31 1.45
C ARG A 283 17.10 -12.18 1.34
N ARG A 284 17.64 -12.21 0.13
CA ARG A 284 19.08 -12.01 -0.08
C ARG A 284 19.54 -10.63 0.38
N GLU A 285 18.81 -9.58 -0.02
CA GLU A 285 19.13 -8.21 0.38
C GLU A 285 19.07 -7.99 1.89
N GLU A 286 18.07 -8.55 2.56
CA GLU A 286 17.97 -8.45 4.02
C GLU A 286 19.09 -9.26 4.70
N ALA A 287 19.46 -10.42 4.18
CA ALA A 287 20.59 -11.19 4.70
C ALA A 287 21.93 -10.44 4.51
N GLU A 288 22.09 -9.71 3.41
CA GLU A 288 23.29 -8.88 3.17
C GLU A 288 23.37 -7.69 4.14
N LYS A 289 22.25 -7.00 4.40
CA LYS A 289 22.19 -5.91 5.40
C LYS A 289 22.55 -6.40 6.81
N MET A 290 22.19 -7.63 7.12
CA MET A 290 22.47 -8.24 8.41
C MET A 290 23.95 -8.65 8.58
N GLN A 291 24.71 -8.86 7.50
CA GLN A 291 26.16 -9.20 7.57
C GLN A 291 27.03 -8.07 8.13
N GLY A 292 26.58 -6.81 8.05
CA GLY A 292 27.31 -5.65 8.60
C GLY A 292 27.24 -5.49 10.12
N ASP A 293 26.45 -6.29 10.83
CA ASP A 293 26.13 -6.05 12.24
C ASP A 293 26.06 -7.36 13.05
N THR A 294 27.21 -8.02 13.18
CA THR A 294 27.35 -9.25 13.97
C THR A 294 26.92 -9.11 15.45
N GLY A 295 26.98 -7.91 16.01
CA GLY A 295 26.52 -7.61 17.38
C GLY A 295 24.99 -7.62 17.54
N LYS A 296 24.24 -7.36 16.48
CA LYS A 296 22.79 -7.40 16.51
C LYS A 296 22.22 -8.81 16.54
N TRP A 297 22.92 -9.78 15.98
CA TRP A 297 22.48 -11.18 16.01
C TRP A 297 22.55 -11.81 17.39
N GLN A 298 23.61 -11.54 18.13
CA GLN A 298 23.69 -11.95 19.53
C GLN A 298 22.56 -11.35 20.36
N LYS A 299 22.27 -10.05 20.18
CA LYS A 299 21.12 -9.39 20.80
C LYS A 299 19.76 -9.97 20.35
N VAL A 300 19.61 -10.33 19.08
CA VAL A 300 18.39 -10.95 18.54
C VAL A 300 18.17 -12.36 19.11
N ILE A 301 19.23 -13.10 19.39
CA ILE A 301 19.16 -14.41 20.04
C ILE A 301 18.95 -14.25 21.55
N GLU A 302 19.58 -13.28 22.18
CA GLU A 302 19.50 -13.00 23.62
C GLU A 302 18.19 -12.31 24.04
N GLU A 303 17.69 -11.32 23.26
CA GLU A 303 16.43 -10.61 23.50
C GLU A 303 15.20 -11.42 23.10
N ASN A 304 15.36 -12.43 22.24
CA ASN A 304 14.29 -13.33 21.82
C ASN A 304 14.44 -14.73 22.42
N GLY A 305 14.65 -14.80 23.71
CA GLY A 305 14.23 -15.96 24.50
C GLY A 305 12.76 -16.35 24.27
N ALA A 306 12.10 -15.69 23.37
CA ALA A 306 10.78 -15.85 22.78
C ALA A 306 10.79 -16.31 21.32
N TYR A 307 11.73 -17.14 20.88
CA TYR A 307 11.35 -18.11 19.86
C TYR A 307 10.40 -19.07 20.56
N GLU A 308 9.12 -18.81 20.44
CA GLU A 308 8.06 -19.56 21.12
C GLU A 308 8.02 -21.04 20.72
N SER A 309 8.83 -21.49 19.78
CA SER A 309 9.08 -22.90 19.55
C SER A 309 10.44 -23.19 18.88
N ALA A 310 11.11 -24.24 19.31
CA ALA A 310 12.26 -24.85 18.64
C ALA A 310 11.98 -25.18 17.15
N ASP A 311 10.72 -25.34 16.79
CA ASP A 311 10.24 -25.59 15.41
C ASP A 311 10.45 -24.39 14.47
N ASP A 312 10.39 -23.15 14.97
CA ASP A 312 10.61 -21.98 14.14
C ASP A 312 12.09 -21.76 13.84
N LEU A 313 12.94 -22.04 14.81
CA LEU A 313 14.40 -22.11 14.62
C LEU A 313 14.78 -23.25 13.67
N ARG A 314 14.18 -24.43 13.77
CA ARG A 314 14.38 -25.54 12.84
C ARG A 314 14.04 -25.16 11.41
N LYS A 315 12.93 -24.45 11.20
CA LYS A 315 12.52 -23.97 9.87
C LYS A 315 13.49 -22.93 9.30
N LEU A 316 13.97 -22.03 10.13
CA LEU A 316 14.95 -21.02 9.74
C LEU A 316 16.27 -21.66 9.33
N LEU A 317 16.72 -22.65 10.07
CA LEU A 317 17.97 -23.38 9.83
C LEU A 317 17.83 -24.49 8.77
N SER A 318 16.61 -24.84 8.35
CA SER A 318 16.40 -25.77 7.24
C SER A 318 16.82 -25.23 5.87
N ASP A 319 17.10 -23.92 5.76
CA ASP A 319 17.69 -23.33 4.56
C ASP A 319 19.22 -23.37 4.65
N PRO A 320 19.91 -24.12 3.78
CA PRO A 320 21.37 -24.33 3.89
C PRO A 320 22.17 -23.02 3.77
N VAL A 321 21.67 -22.06 3.00
CA VAL A 321 22.37 -20.77 2.80
C VAL A 321 22.25 -19.91 4.05
N LEU A 322 21.06 -19.86 4.65
CA LEU A 322 20.83 -19.14 5.91
C LEU A 322 21.55 -19.80 7.07
N CYS A 323 21.48 -21.14 7.17
CA CYS A 323 22.15 -21.89 8.19
C CYS A 323 23.66 -21.62 8.17
N ARG A 324 24.30 -21.74 7.00
CA ARG A 324 25.75 -21.45 6.86
C ARG A 324 26.09 -20.02 7.27
N ARG A 325 25.29 -19.03 6.85
CA ARG A 325 25.53 -17.61 7.16
C ARG A 325 25.29 -17.27 8.62
N LEU A 326 24.32 -17.91 9.27
CA LEU A 326 24.04 -17.73 10.69
C LEU A 326 25.11 -18.35 11.58
N LEU A 327 25.57 -19.56 11.23
CA LEU A 327 26.53 -20.29 12.04
C LEU A 327 27.99 -19.81 11.84
N GLN A 328 28.30 -19.27 10.65
CA GLN A 328 29.66 -18.84 10.32
C GLN A 328 30.27 -17.78 11.27
N PRO A 329 29.54 -16.73 11.72
CA PRO A 329 30.05 -15.75 12.67
C PRO A 329 29.88 -16.15 14.15
N MET A 330 29.17 -17.24 14.45
CA MET A 330 28.91 -17.66 15.83
C MET A 330 30.10 -18.37 16.45
N LYS A 331 30.27 -18.14 17.76
CA LYS A 331 31.23 -18.92 18.54
C LYS A 331 30.69 -20.34 18.73
N GLU A 332 31.60 -21.28 18.90
CA GLU A 332 31.28 -22.70 19.06
C GLU A 332 30.30 -22.96 20.22
N GLU A 333 30.49 -22.25 21.34
CA GLU A 333 29.58 -22.34 22.50
C GLU A 333 28.15 -21.93 22.18
N ASP A 334 27.97 -20.89 21.33
CA ASP A 334 26.65 -20.39 20.93
C ASP A 334 25.98 -21.37 19.95
N ILE A 335 26.76 -22.02 19.08
CA ILE A 335 26.29 -23.09 18.20
C ILE A 335 25.81 -24.30 19.02
N TYR A 336 26.52 -24.67 20.08
CA TYR A 336 26.09 -25.77 20.97
C TYR A 336 24.80 -25.43 21.71
N ARG A 337 24.68 -24.22 22.27
CA ARG A 337 23.42 -23.74 22.88
C ARG A 337 22.27 -23.72 21.90
N LEU A 338 22.51 -23.28 20.68
CA LEU A 338 21.51 -23.29 19.61
C LEU A 338 21.07 -24.73 19.29
N THR A 339 22.01 -25.67 19.22
CA THR A 339 21.71 -27.09 19.00
C THR A 339 20.87 -27.69 20.12
N GLU A 340 21.11 -27.34 21.37
CA GLU A 340 20.30 -27.79 22.52
C GLU A 340 18.86 -27.28 22.45
N VAL A 341 18.64 -26.08 21.90
CA VAL A 341 17.30 -25.51 21.72
C VAL A 341 16.56 -26.16 20.55
N ILE A 342 17.28 -26.43 19.46
CA ILE A 342 16.67 -26.92 18.21
C ILE A 342 16.34 -28.42 18.27
N ILE A 343 17.25 -29.23 18.81
CA ILE A 343 17.15 -30.71 18.88
C ILE A 343 17.48 -31.19 20.28
N PRO A 344 16.67 -30.87 21.29
CA PRO A 344 17.00 -31.12 22.69
C PRO A 344 17.25 -32.60 23.00
N THR A 345 16.56 -33.51 22.31
CA THR A 345 16.70 -34.98 22.51
C THR A 345 17.99 -35.53 21.93
N GLU A 346 18.54 -34.92 20.89
CA GLU A 346 19.70 -35.40 20.13
C GLU A 346 20.93 -34.51 20.32
N SER A 347 20.75 -33.35 20.97
CA SER A 347 21.81 -32.33 21.13
C SER A 347 23.12 -32.90 21.72
N ARG A 348 23.02 -33.69 22.76
CA ARG A 348 24.20 -34.32 23.39
C ARG A 348 24.99 -35.21 22.44
N PHE A 349 24.29 -35.97 21.60
CA PHE A 349 24.92 -36.82 20.59
C PHE A 349 25.60 -35.96 19.52
N VAL A 350 24.87 -34.98 18.96
CA VAL A 350 25.39 -34.08 17.89
C VAL A 350 26.59 -33.30 18.38
N ILE A 351 26.53 -32.71 19.58
CA ILE A 351 27.62 -31.95 20.18
C ILE A 351 28.84 -32.84 20.45
N SER A 352 28.62 -34.01 21.02
CA SER A 352 29.73 -34.96 21.33
C SER A 352 30.39 -35.47 20.04
N TYR A 353 29.60 -35.69 18.99
CA TYR A 353 30.12 -36.11 17.69
C TYR A 353 30.92 -35.00 17.00
N ALA A 354 30.41 -33.77 17.02
CA ALA A 354 31.11 -32.61 16.49
C ALA A 354 32.47 -32.39 17.18
N ARG A 355 32.52 -32.43 18.52
CA ARG A 355 33.77 -32.32 19.28
C ARG A 355 34.77 -33.46 18.99
N ARG A 356 34.27 -34.65 18.76
CA ARG A 356 35.11 -35.79 18.40
C ARG A 356 35.74 -35.60 17.02
N LEU A 357 34.97 -35.11 16.05
CA LEU A 357 35.49 -34.83 14.72
C LEU A 357 36.55 -33.70 14.73
N GLU A 358 36.33 -32.67 15.56
CA GLU A 358 37.34 -31.60 15.71
C GLU A 358 38.66 -32.14 16.31
N GLN A 359 38.57 -32.97 17.31
CA GLN A 359 39.74 -33.64 17.90
C GLN A 359 40.47 -34.56 16.90
N GLU A 360 39.73 -35.27 16.05
CA GLU A 360 40.30 -36.11 14.99
C GLU A 360 40.96 -35.26 13.88
N LYS A 361 40.40 -34.10 13.59
CA LYS A 361 40.96 -33.12 12.66
C LYS A 361 42.28 -32.50 13.21
N GLU A 362 42.29 -32.12 14.49
CA GLU A 362 43.47 -31.60 15.16
C GLU A 362 44.62 -32.65 15.22
N LYS A 363 44.24 -33.93 15.29
CA LYS A 363 45.20 -35.06 15.26
C LYS A 363 45.68 -35.44 13.86
N GLY A 364 45.27 -34.70 12.82
CA GLY A 364 45.67 -34.96 11.43
C GLY A 364 45.07 -36.25 10.83
N MET A 365 44.06 -36.84 11.43
CA MET A 365 43.42 -38.08 10.99
C MET A 365 42.36 -37.87 9.90
N LEU A 366 41.96 -36.63 9.65
CA LEU A 366 41.03 -36.26 8.61
C LEU A 366 41.68 -35.32 7.61
N GLU A 367 42.18 -35.86 6.52
CA GLU A 367 42.59 -35.07 5.34
C GLU A 367 41.36 -34.86 4.42
N GLY A 368 41.02 -33.62 4.10
CA GLY A 368 40.13 -33.29 3.01
C GLY A 368 38.81 -32.58 3.39
N LYS A 369 38.01 -32.28 2.39
CA LYS A 369 36.76 -31.48 2.37
C LYS A 369 35.72 -31.79 3.44
N ALA A 370 35.76 -32.94 4.10
CA ALA A 370 34.78 -33.37 5.12
C ALA A 370 34.74 -32.43 6.34
N GLY A 371 35.84 -31.80 6.73
CA GLY A 371 35.85 -30.90 7.89
C GLY A 371 35.17 -29.54 7.72
N SER A 372 34.97 -29.09 6.48
CA SER A 372 34.29 -27.80 6.20
C SER A 372 32.79 -27.97 5.99
N GLU A 373 32.34 -29.16 5.58
CA GLU A 373 30.91 -29.44 5.37
C GLU A 373 30.15 -29.73 6.65
N PHE A 374 30.85 -30.19 7.69
CA PHE A 374 30.22 -30.56 8.98
C PHE A 374 29.82 -29.37 9.87
N ARG A 375 30.34 -28.15 9.62
CA ARG A 375 29.83 -26.93 10.24
C ARG A 375 28.43 -26.54 9.75
N VAL A 376 27.87 -27.27 8.80
CA VAL A 376 26.63 -26.96 8.09
C VAL A 376 25.51 -27.98 8.40
N LEU A 377 25.82 -29.05 9.10
CA LEU A 377 24.84 -30.01 9.63
C LEU A 377 24.46 -29.66 11.06
#